data_d012116c9ac61527e7f49f934256c04a
#
_entry.id   d012116c9ac61527e7f49f934256c04a
#
_cell.length_a   1.000
_cell.length_b   1.000
_cell.length_c   1.000
_cell.angle_alpha   90.00
_cell.angle_beta   90.00
_cell.angle_gamma   90.00
#
_symmetry.space_group_name_H-M   'P 1'
#
loop_
_entity.id
_entity.type
_entity.pdbx_description
1 polymer ?
#
loop_
_entity_poly.entity_id
_entity_poly.type
_entity_poly.pdbx_seq_one_letter_code
_entity_poly.pdbx_strand_id
1 'polypeptide(L)'
;MMKALVVGGSSGIGLSLVLQLLHSDKVEKVYVVDKAAFPESHREERVDYVCCDLSRNDFSVLNRMNDIQALYITAGFGHLDFFQKLSEPYIDDSFAVNAVAPIKIIHRYYDRLLAQEDFACAVMVSIAGRISSPLFSVYSATKAALSKFIEAVNVELEVQGSRNRILEVSPGSLKGTGFTGGESQPELTADLAKEIIEHATRHEELYIPQYEEVFKDVIARYEADAHKFGVESYWYKKNSGRA
;
A
#
# COMPACT_ATOMS: atom_id res chain seq x y z
N MET A 1 -23.28 -10.01 3.98
CA MET A 1 -22.80 -8.73 3.42
C MET A 1 -21.36 -8.52 3.89
N MET A 2 -20.52 -7.84 3.13
CA MET A 2 -19.08 -7.69 3.37
C MET A 2 -18.78 -6.37 4.09
N LYS A 3 -17.91 -6.41 5.10
CA LYS A 3 -17.31 -5.23 5.70
C LYS A 3 -15.84 -5.16 5.30
N ALA A 4 -15.38 -3.99 4.87
CA ALA A 4 -14.01 -3.76 4.47
C ALA A 4 -13.33 -2.72 5.37
N LEU A 5 -12.02 -2.84 5.55
CA LEU A 5 -11.17 -1.83 6.18
C LEU A 5 -10.17 -1.30 5.17
N VAL A 6 -10.14 0.02 5.01
CA VAL A 6 -9.15 0.72 4.19
C VAL A 6 -8.31 1.63 5.10
N VAL A 7 -7.04 1.30 5.26
CA VAL A 7 -6.06 2.09 6.01
C VAL A 7 -5.32 2.99 5.02
N GLY A 8 -5.45 4.30 5.19
CA GLY A 8 -5.01 5.30 4.21
C GLY A 8 -6.11 5.65 3.19
N GLY A 9 -7.38 5.58 3.61
CA GLY A 9 -8.53 5.70 2.71
C GLY A 9 -9.04 7.11 2.43
N SER A 10 -8.38 8.16 2.93
CA SER A 10 -8.87 9.53 2.76
C SER A 10 -8.36 10.23 1.50
N SER A 11 -7.42 9.62 0.77
CA SER A 11 -6.85 10.22 -0.45
C SER A 11 -6.29 9.16 -1.41
N GLY A 12 -5.95 9.59 -2.64
CA GLY A 12 -5.26 8.79 -3.64
C GLY A 12 -5.90 7.42 -3.88
N ILE A 13 -5.07 6.37 -3.98
CA ILE A 13 -5.54 5.00 -4.26
C ILE A 13 -6.47 4.48 -3.16
N GLY A 14 -6.20 4.84 -1.89
CA GLY A 14 -7.07 4.44 -0.79
C GLY A 14 -8.49 4.98 -0.91
N LEU A 15 -8.63 6.25 -1.29
CA LEU A 15 -9.95 6.84 -1.54
C LEU A 15 -10.62 6.16 -2.74
N SER A 16 -9.88 5.89 -3.82
CA SER A 16 -10.43 5.16 -4.96
C SER A 16 -10.92 3.75 -4.59
N LEU A 17 -10.18 3.04 -3.71
CA LEU A 17 -10.63 1.74 -3.17
C LEU A 17 -11.94 1.88 -2.39
N VAL A 18 -12.05 2.88 -1.52
CA VAL A 18 -13.29 3.16 -0.77
C VAL A 18 -14.45 3.35 -1.74
N LEU A 19 -14.28 4.22 -2.75
CA LEU A 19 -15.31 4.50 -3.74
C LEU A 19 -15.68 3.27 -4.57
N GLN A 20 -14.70 2.47 -5.02
CA GLN A 20 -14.97 1.23 -5.75
C GLN A 20 -15.72 0.19 -4.89
N LEU A 21 -15.36 0.04 -3.62
CA LEU A 21 -16.07 -0.84 -2.69
C LEU A 21 -17.54 -0.41 -2.51
N LEU A 22 -17.79 0.88 -2.42
CA LEU A 22 -19.13 1.45 -2.26
C LEU A 22 -20.03 1.29 -3.51
N HIS A 23 -19.46 1.06 -4.70
CA HIS A 23 -20.24 0.72 -5.89
C HIS A 23 -20.88 -0.67 -5.81
N SER A 24 -20.46 -1.52 -4.87
CA SER A 24 -21.02 -2.87 -4.71
C SER A 24 -22.12 -2.91 -3.66
N ASP A 25 -23.31 -3.41 -4.03
CA ASP A 25 -24.41 -3.66 -3.08
C ASP A 25 -24.09 -4.78 -2.06
N LYS A 26 -23.03 -5.55 -2.32
CA LYS A 26 -22.57 -6.59 -1.38
C LYS A 26 -21.78 -6.02 -0.21
N VAL A 27 -21.31 -4.76 -0.30
CA VAL A 27 -20.57 -4.08 0.76
C VAL A 27 -21.54 -3.38 1.70
N GLU A 28 -21.58 -3.86 2.93
CA GLU A 28 -22.39 -3.30 4.00
C GLU A 28 -21.74 -2.06 4.61
N LYS A 29 -20.42 -2.12 4.81
CA LYS A 29 -19.67 -1.04 5.48
C LYS A 29 -18.22 -0.98 5.02
N VAL A 30 -17.70 0.23 4.90
CA VAL A 30 -16.28 0.51 4.69
C VAL A 30 -15.76 1.32 5.88
N TYR A 31 -14.92 0.68 6.70
CA TYR A 31 -14.14 1.38 7.70
C TYR A 31 -12.97 2.09 7.02
N VAL A 32 -12.79 3.36 7.31
CA VAL A 32 -11.68 4.16 6.82
C VAL A 32 -10.84 4.64 7.99
N VAL A 33 -9.57 4.29 7.99
CA VAL A 33 -8.60 4.73 9.00
C VAL A 33 -7.52 5.56 8.32
N ASP A 34 -7.39 6.81 8.70
CA ASP A 34 -6.43 7.75 8.13
C ASP A 34 -6.12 8.89 9.12
N LYS A 35 -4.95 9.52 9.02
CA LYS A 35 -4.64 10.74 9.77
C LYS A 35 -5.30 11.98 9.16
N ALA A 36 -5.50 12.00 7.85
CA ALA A 36 -6.19 13.05 7.14
C ALA A 36 -7.71 12.86 7.22
N ALA A 37 -8.46 13.94 7.30
CA ALA A 37 -9.92 13.89 7.31
C ALA A 37 -10.45 13.25 6.02
N PHE A 38 -11.48 12.41 6.14
CA PHE A 38 -12.17 11.86 4.99
C PHE A 38 -12.94 12.97 4.26
N PRO A 39 -12.85 13.07 2.92
CA PRO A 39 -13.48 14.14 2.16
C PRO A 39 -15.01 14.17 2.34
N GLU A 40 -15.55 15.31 2.70
CA GLU A 40 -17.00 15.50 2.92
C GLU A 40 -17.82 15.17 1.67
N SER A 41 -17.30 15.45 0.46
CA SER A 41 -17.96 15.17 -0.81
C SER A 41 -18.20 13.68 -1.07
N HIS A 42 -17.53 12.79 -0.36
CA HIS A 42 -17.62 11.34 -0.50
C HIS A 42 -18.19 10.63 0.74
N ARG A 43 -18.67 11.40 1.72
CA ARG A 43 -19.33 10.82 2.89
C ARG A 43 -20.67 10.22 2.54
N GLU A 44 -20.88 8.99 2.98
CA GLU A 44 -22.17 8.30 2.94
C GLU A 44 -22.33 7.39 4.16
N GLU A 45 -23.55 6.90 4.40
CA GLU A 45 -23.89 6.13 5.60
C GLU A 45 -23.04 4.85 5.79
N ARG A 46 -22.60 4.24 4.70
CA ARG A 46 -21.77 3.03 4.74
C ARG A 46 -20.29 3.31 5.08
N VAL A 47 -19.86 4.56 5.16
CA VAL A 47 -18.49 4.95 5.52
C VAL A 47 -18.39 5.25 7.00
N ASP A 48 -17.52 4.54 7.70
CA ASP A 48 -17.18 4.81 9.11
C ASP A 48 -15.70 5.23 9.19
N TYR A 49 -15.48 6.55 9.22
CA TYR A 49 -14.14 7.13 9.28
C TYR A 49 -13.64 7.30 10.71
N VAL A 50 -12.38 6.95 10.93
CA VAL A 50 -11.65 7.16 12.19
C VAL A 50 -10.30 7.81 11.92
N CYS A 51 -10.04 8.92 12.60
CA CYS A 51 -8.74 9.56 12.60
C CYS A 51 -7.71 8.71 13.38
N CYS A 52 -6.61 8.35 12.73
CA CYS A 52 -5.51 7.62 13.36
C CYS A 52 -4.17 7.96 12.70
N ASP A 53 -3.23 8.43 13.49
CA ASP A 53 -1.84 8.63 13.05
C ASP A 53 -1.04 7.36 13.30
N LEU A 54 -0.69 6.65 12.22
CA LEU A 54 0.03 5.38 12.28
C LEU A 54 1.45 5.52 12.87
N SER A 55 2.06 6.71 12.84
CA SER A 55 3.38 6.95 13.44
C SER A 55 3.33 6.87 14.96
N ARG A 56 2.17 7.09 15.57
CA ARG A 56 1.96 7.01 17.03
C ARG A 56 1.93 5.58 17.57
N ASN A 57 1.88 4.60 16.68
CA ASN A 57 1.91 3.18 17.03
C ASN A 57 0.76 2.73 17.98
N ASP A 58 -0.35 3.47 17.99
CA ASP A 58 -1.58 3.11 18.70
C ASP A 58 -2.66 2.70 17.68
N PHE A 59 -2.97 1.42 17.68
CA PHE A 59 -3.97 0.82 16.79
C PHE A 59 -5.23 0.38 17.55
N SER A 60 -5.48 0.93 18.74
CA SER A 60 -6.66 0.59 19.57
C SER A 60 -7.98 0.84 18.86
N VAL A 61 -8.01 1.81 17.93
CA VAL A 61 -9.18 2.12 17.08
C VAL A 61 -9.64 0.91 16.25
N LEU A 62 -8.74 -0.03 15.93
CA LEU A 62 -9.06 -1.23 15.16
C LEU A 62 -9.80 -2.30 15.99
N ASN A 63 -9.87 -2.18 17.33
CA ASN A 63 -10.52 -3.17 18.19
C ASN A 63 -12.00 -3.36 17.86
N ARG A 64 -12.66 -2.36 17.26
CA ARG A 64 -14.07 -2.40 16.86
C ARG A 64 -14.30 -2.90 15.42
N MET A 65 -13.22 -3.25 14.71
CA MET A 65 -13.24 -3.61 13.28
C MET A 65 -12.81 -5.08 13.06
N ASN A 66 -13.18 -5.98 14.01
CA ASN A 66 -12.70 -7.37 13.97
C ASN A 66 -13.50 -8.26 13.00
N ASP A 67 -14.66 -7.82 12.54
CA ASP A 67 -15.59 -8.59 11.72
C ASP A 67 -15.51 -8.26 10.21
N ILE A 68 -14.37 -7.76 9.76
CA ILE A 68 -14.13 -7.45 8.35
C ILE A 68 -13.83 -8.71 7.52
N GLN A 69 -14.15 -8.65 6.23
CA GLN A 69 -13.85 -9.69 5.23
C GLN A 69 -12.81 -9.20 4.20
N ALA A 70 -12.45 -7.90 4.24
CA ALA A 70 -11.43 -7.34 3.37
C ALA A 70 -10.59 -6.28 4.09
N LEU A 71 -9.28 -6.30 3.85
CA LEU A 71 -8.29 -5.38 4.40
C LEU A 71 -7.43 -4.80 3.27
N TYR A 72 -7.45 -3.48 3.14
CA TYR A 72 -6.61 -2.75 2.19
C TYR A 72 -5.73 -1.75 2.95
N ILE A 73 -4.40 -1.88 2.85
CA ILE A 73 -3.45 -0.99 3.51
C ILE A 73 -2.72 -0.19 2.44
N THR A 74 -3.10 1.07 2.30
CA THR A 74 -2.54 1.99 1.30
C THR A 74 -1.78 3.15 1.91
N ALA A 75 -1.87 3.32 3.23
CA ALA A 75 -1.15 4.37 3.95
C ALA A 75 0.36 4.27 3.72
N GLY A 76 0.96 5.40 3.45
CA GLY A 76 2.39 5.51 3.24
C GLY A 76 2.77 6.88 2.69
N PHE A 77 4.00 7.25 2.89
CA PHE A 77 4.57 8.47 2.35
C PHE A 77 6.03 8.27 1.96
N GLY A 78 6.54 9.17 1.11
CA GLY A 78 7.93 9.21 0.73
C GLY A 78 8.30 10.60 0.26
N HIS A 79 9.58 10.93 0.37
CA HIS A 79 10.15 12.18 -0.08
C HIS A 79 11.43 11.93 -0.86
N LEU A 80 11.55 12.54 -2.03
CA LEU A 80 12.75 12.52 -2.87
C LEU A 80 13.69 13.60 -2.40
N ASP A 81 14.82 13.22 -1.79
CA ASP A 81 15.90 14.13 -1.42
C ASP A 81 17.23 13.37 -1.26
N PHE A 82 18.31 14.11 -1.14
CA PHE A 82 19.61 13.57 -0.77
C PHE A 82 19.57 13.01 0.65
N PHE A 83 20.12 11.81 0.86
CA PHE A 83 20.12 11.15 2.16
C PHE A 83 20.65 12.04 3.29
N GLN A 84 21.70 12.82 3.03
CA GLN A 84 22.30 13.76 3.99
C GLN A 84 21.37 14.88 4.47
N LYS A 85 20.26 15.14 3.77
CA LYS A 85 19.27 16.15 4.15
C LYS A 85 18.10 15.58 4.94
N LEU A 86 17.97 14.26 4.98
CA LEU A 86 16.87 13.62 5.72
C LEU A 86 17.16 13.71 7.23
N SER A 87 16.16 14.09 8.00
CA SER A 87 16.25 14.10 9.46
C SER A 87 16.00 12.71 10.06
N GLU A 88 16.57 12.44 11.24
CA GLU A 88 16.31 11.18 11.98
C GLU A 88 14.81 10.98 12.24
N PRO A 89 14.02 11.98 12.70
CA PRO A 89 12.57 11.81 12.86
C PRO A 89 11.86 11.41 11.55
N TYR A 90 12.28 11.94 10.39
CA TYR A 90 11.72 11.51 9.11
C TYR A 90 12.01 10.03 8.81
N ILE A 91 13.21 9.56 9.15
CA ILE A 91 13.59 8.14 8.99
C ILE A 91 12.70 7.26 9.88
N ASP A 92 12.56 7.62 11.16
CA ASP A 92 11.74 6.89 12.13
C ASP A 92 10.27 6.83 11.71
N ASP A 93 9.68 7.98 11.35
CA ASP A 93 8.29 8.05 10.87
C ASP A 93 8.09 7.25 9.57
N SER A 94 9.08 7.26 8.66
CA SER A 94 9.01 6.49 7.43
C SER A 94 8.92 4.99 7.70
N PHE A 95 9.75 4.45 8.59
CA PHE A 95 9.68 3.05 8.99
C PHE A 95 8.40 2.75 9.79
N ALA A 96 8.03 3.62 10.71
CA ALA A 96 6.82 3.45 11.52
C ALA A 96 5.57 3.31 10.64
N VAL A 97 5.38 4.21 9.67
CA VAL A 97 4.18 4.26 8.82
C VAL A 97 4.25 3.25 7.67
N ASN A 98 5.38 3.18 6.94
CA ASN A 98 5.44 2.41 5.70
C ASN A 98 5.71 0.91 5.91
N ALA A 99 6.27 0.51 7.06
CA ALA A 99 6.63 -0.88 7.33
C ALA A 99 6.02 -1.40 8.64
N VAL A 100 6.31 -0.77 9.78
CA VAL A 100 5.91 -1.30 11.10
C VAL A 100 4.40 -1.33 11.26
N ALA A 101 3.70 -0.25 10.89
CA ALA A 101 2.23 -0.19 11.01
C ALA A 101 1.53 -1.26 10.15
N PRO A 102 1.81 -1.41 8.83
CA PRO A 102 1.27 -2.50 8.04
C PRO A 102 1.51 -3.89 8.64
N ILE A 103 2.73 -4.19 9.09
CA ILE A 103 3.08 -5.46 9.73
C ILE A 103 2.20 -5.71 10.97
N LYS A 104 2.05 -4.73 11.85
CA LYS A 104 1.24 -4.85 13.06
C LYS A 104 -0.26 -4.97 12.77
N ILE A 105 -0.75 -4.28 11.75
CA ILE A 105 -2.13 -4.40 11.30
C ILE A 105 -2.38 -5.80 10.74
N ILE A 106 -1.49 -6.32 9.89
CA ILE A 106 -1.58 -7.69 9.38
C ILE A 106 -1.55 -8.71 10.53
N HIS A 107 -0.63 -8.55 11.50
CA HIS A 107 -0.57 -9.41 12.68
C HIS A 107 -1.89 -9.44 13.46
N ARG A 108 -2.59 -8.31 13.59
CA ARG A 108 -3.90 -8.23 14.25
C ARG A 108 -4.97 -9.04 13.53
N TYR A 109 -4.94 -9.10 12.19
CA TYR A 109 -5.90 -9.83 11.37
C TYR A 109 -5.36 -11.20 10.89
N TYR A 110 -4.25 -11.68 11.49
CA TYR A 110 -3.61 -12.90 11.04
C TYR A 110 -4.52 -14.13 11.16
N ASP A 111 -5.33 -14.21 12.23
CA ASP A 111 -6.32 -15.28 12.39
C ASP A 111 -7.36 -15.29 11.25
N ARG A 112 -7.68 -14.12 10.67
CA ARG A 112 -8.58 -14.03 9.50
C ARG A 112 -7.89 -14.54 8.24
N LEU A 113 -6.58 -14.29 8.11
CA LEU A 113 -5.78 -14.83 7.01
C LEU A 113 -5.61 -16.35 7.12
N LEU A 114 -5.54 -16.90 8.33
CA LEU A 114 -5.46 -18.35 8.57
C LEU A 114 -6.80 -19.06 8.42
N ALA A 115 -7.91 -18.35 8.55
CA ALA A 115 -9.25 -18.95 8.49
C ALA A 115 -9.54 -19.58 7.10
N GLN A 116 -10.50 -20.50 7.07
CA GLN A 116 -10.96 -21.14 5.82
C GLN A 116 -11.92 -20.26 5.01
N GLU A 117 -12.50 -19.25 5.66
CA GLU A 117 -13.32 -18.23 5.02
C GLU A 117 -12.46 -17.29 4.19
N ASP A 118 -12.99 -16.88 3.04
CA ASP A 118 -12.30 -15.94 2.16
C ASP A 118 -12.06 -14.60 2.87
N PHE A 119 -10.82 -14.15 2.85
CA PHE A 119 -10.38 -12.87 3.38
C PHE A 119 -9.48 -12.16 2.37
N ALA A 120 -10.00 -11.12 1.72
CA ALA A 120 -9.23 -10.34 0.78
C ALA A 120 -8.24 -9.42 1.54
N CYS A 121 -6.95 -9.48 1.19
CA CYS A 121 -5.93 -8.63 1.79
C CYS A 121 -5.00 -8.06 0.74
N ALA A 122 -4.87 -6.73 0.69
CA ALA A 122 -3.90 -6.07 -0.19
C ALA A 122 -3.11 -4.98 0.54
N VAL A 123 -1.82 -4.90 0.23
CA VAL A 123 -0.89 -3.97 0.85
C VAL A 123 -0.12 -3.21 -0.23
N MET A 124 -0.17 -1.87 -0.14
CA MET A 124 0.55 -1.00 -1.06
C MET A 124 2.04 -0.96 -0.72
N VAL A 125 2.82 -1.62 -1.54
CA VAL A 125 4.28 -1.57 -1.50
C VAL A 125 4.78 -0.51 -2.49
N SER A 126 5.60 -0.85 -3.43
CA SER A 126 6.08 -0.03 -4.55
C SER A 126 7.14 -0.80 -5.33
N ILE A 127 7.28 -0.51 -6.60
CA ILE A 127 8.43 -0.96 -7.39
C ILE A 127 9.77 -0.51 -6.76
N ALA A 128 9.79 0.62 -6.04
CA ALA A 128 10.97 1.10 -5.30
C ALA A 128 11.42 0.15 -4.17
N GLY A 129 10.59 -0.78 -3.73
CA GLY A 129 10.97 -1.85 -2.80
C GLY A 129 11.66 -3.03 -3.48
N ARG A 130 11.60 -3.12 -4.81
CA ARG A 130 12.15 -4.23 -5.61
C ARG A 130 13.42 -3.86 -6.35
N ILE A 131 13.65 -2.58 -6.60
CA ILE A 131 14.80 -2.06 -7.34
C ILE A 131 15.52 -0.97 -6.55
N SER A 132 16.80 -0.74 -6.83
CA SER A 132 17.55 0.38 -6.24
C SER A 132 16.93 1.72 -6.65
N SER A 133 16.64 2.56 -5.66
CA SER A 133 15.98 3.85 -5.87
C SER A 133 16.77 5.01 -5.20
N PRO A 134 17.91 5.42 -5.75
CA PRO A 134 18.68 6.57 -5.24
C PRO A 134 17.82 7.82 -5.11
N LEU A 135 18.16 8.71 -4.18
CA LEU A 135 17.39 9.89 -3.76
C LEU A 135 16.04 9.55 -3.09
N PHE A 136 15.74 8.27 -2.98
CA PHE A 136 14.53 7.73 -2.36
C PHE A 136 14.87 6.57 -1.42
N SER A 137 16.09 6.59 -0.88
CA SER A 137 16.72 5.47 -0.19
C SER A 137 15.92 4.95 1.02
N VAL A 138 15.48 5.86 1.90
CA VAL A 138 14.71 5.50 3.11
C VAL A 138 13.36 4.90 2.71
N TYR A 139 12.63 5.55 1.80
CA TYR A 139 11.36 5.00 1.30
C TYR A 139 11.54 3.61 0.68
N SER A 140 12.54 3.47 -0.20
CA SER A 140 12.86 2.19 -0.84
C SER A 140 13.15 1.10 0.20
N ALA A 141 13.93 1.41 1.23
CA ALA A 141 14.23 0.48 2.33
C ALA A 141 12.96 0.05 3.08
N THR A 142 12.04 0.99 3.39
CA THR A 142 10.78 0.65 4.06
C THR A 142 9.90 -0.28 3.21
N LYS A 143 9.85 -0.03 1.90
CA LYS A 143 9.05 -0.83 0.98
C LYS A 143 9.68 -2.20 0.69
N ALA A 144 11.01 -2.29 0.66
CA ALA A 144 11.73 -3.57 0.58
C ALA A 144 11.51 -4.44 1.82
N ALA A 145 11.54 -3.83 3.02
CA ALA A 145 11.24 -4.54 4.27
C ALA A 145 9.80 -5.10 4.26
N LEU A 146 8.82 -4.29 3.82
CA LEU A 146 7.43 -4.72 3.75
C LEU A 146 7.21 -5.82 2.70
N SER A 147 7.83 -5.69 1.51
CA SER A 147 7.78 -6.71 0.46
C SER A 147 8.32 -8.06 0.95
N LYS A 148 9.50 -8.06 1.60
CA LYS A 148 10.10 -9.29 2.12
C LYS A 148 9.28 -9.91 3.25
N PHE A 149 8.64 -9.09 4.09
CA PHE A 149 7.70 -9.57 5.11
C PHE A 149 6.50 -10.28 4.47
N ILE A 150 5.86 -9.67 3.46
CA ILE A 150 4.69 -10.25 2.78
C ILE A 150 5.03 -11.58 2.13
N GLU A 151 6.15 -11.65 1.42
CA GLU A 151 6.63 -12.88 0.78
C GLU A 151 6.77 -14.01 1.80
N ALA A 152 7.43 -13.74 2.95
CA ALA A 152 7.64 -14.75 3.99
C ALA A 152 6.31 -15.20 4.63
N VAL A 153 5.41 -14.27 4.94
CA VAL A 153 4.11 -14.58 5.57
C VAL A 153 3.20 -15.35 4.63
N ASN A 154 3.22 -15.09 3.31
CA ASN A 154 2.44 -15.86 2.34
C ASN A 154 2.88 -17.34 2.32
N VAL A 155 4.19 -17.62 2.42
CA VAL A 155 4.70 -18.99 2.57
C VAL A 155 4.20 -19.64 3.87
N GLU A 156 4.20 -18.91 4.99
CA GLU A 156 3.68 -19.41 6.27
C GLU A 156 2.18 -19.74 6.20
N LEU A 157 1.39 -18.89 5.54
CA LEU A 157 -0.04 -19.13 5.31
C LEU A 157 -0.27 -20.40 4.46
N GLU A 158 0.51 -20.57 3.39
CA GLU A 158 0.44 -21.75 2.52
C GLU A 158 0.73 -23.04 3.29
N VAL A 159 1.86 -23.07 4.03
CA VAL A 159 2.28 -24.23 4.81
C VAL A 159 1.27 -24.60 5.88
N GLN A 160 0.54 -23.62 6.42
CA GLN A 160 -0.56 -23.83 7.39
C GLN A 160 -1.89 -24.16 6.74
N GLY A 161 -1.94 -24.31 5.40
CA GLY A 161 -3.14 -24.76 4.66
C GLY A 161 -4.18 -23.67 4.41
N SER A 162 -3.84 -22.40 4.62
CA SER A 162 -4.73 -21.29 4.24
C SER A 162 -4.71 -21.07 2.72
N ARG A 163 -5.88 -20.70 2.16
CA ARG A 163 -6.01 -20.23 0.78
C ARG A 163 -5.86 -18.71 0.66
N ASN A 164 -6.05 -18.00 1.77
CA ASN A 164 -5.90 -16.54 1.77
C ASN A 164 -4.45 -16.14 1.57
N ARG A 165 -4.24 -15.05 0.85
CA ARG A 165 -2.92 -14.47 0.59
C ARG A 165 -2.96 -12.96 0.83
N ILE A 166 -1.82 -12.41 1.16
CA ILE A 166 -1.59 -10.97 1.19
C ILE A 166 -1.11 -10.57 -0.20
N LEU A 167 -1.92 -9.81 -0.93
CA LEU A 167 -1.54 -9.25 -2.22
C LEU A 167 -0.54 -8.10 -1.99
N GLU A 168 0.67 -8.26 -2.47
CA GLU A 168 1.62 -7.16 -2.63
C GLU A 168 1.26 -6.36 -3.88
N VAL A 169 0.92 -5.08 -3.72
CA VAL A 169 0.68 -4.16 -4.85
C VAL A 169 1.91 -3.26 -5.00
N SER A 170 2.64 -3.39 -6.10
CA SER A 170 3.93 -2.71 -6.32
C SER A 170 3.90 -1.78 -7.55
N PRO A 171 3.17 -0.64 -7.49
CA PRO A 171 3.11 0.30 -8.59
C PRO A 171 4.40 1.14 -8.71
N GLY A 172 4.55 1.76 -9.87
CA GLY A 172 5.45 2.89 -10.08
C GLY A 172 4.85 4.22 -9.63
N SER A 173 5.34 5.31 -10.22
CA SER A 173 4.78 6.65 -10.01
C SER A 173 3.39 6.75 -10.64
N LEU A 174 2.40 7.14 -9.85
CA LEU A 174 1.01 7.26 -10.29
C LEU A 174 0.56 8.71 -10.24
N LYS A 175 -0.18 9.13 -11.28
CA LYS A 175 -0.92 10.40 -11.28
C LYS A 175 -2.18 10.25 -10.42
N GLY A 176 -2.73 11.37 -9.94
CA GLY A 176 -3.96 11.36 -9.14
C GLY A 176 -3.75 10.98 -7.67
N THR A 177 -2.50 10.83 -7.22
CA THR A 177 -2.15 10.62 -5.81
C THR A 177 -1.43 11.85 -5.25
N GLY A 178 -1.65 12.14 -3.97
CA GLY A 178 -0.92 13.19 -3.24
C GLY A 178 0.56 12.84 -2.96
N PHE A 179 1.02 11.65 -3.38
CA PHE A 179 2.34 11.12 -3.03
C PHE A 179 3.52 11.98 -3.53
N THR A 180 3.35 12.64 -4.67
CA THR A 180 4.36 13.55 -5.26
C THR A 180 3.99 15.03 -5.10
N GLY A 181 3.12 15.39 -4.14
CA GLY A 181 2.71 16.77 -3.86
C GLY A 181 1.54 17.29 -4.71
N GLY A 182 0.86 16.43 -5.47
CA GLY A 182 -0.34 16.77 -6.24
C GLY A 182 -1.63 16.64 -5.43
N GLU A 183 -2.73 17.10 -6.00
CA GLU A 183 -4.07 16.85 -5.45
C GLU A 183 -4.49 15.40 -5.68
N SER A 184 -5.31 14.88 -4.76
CA SER A 184 -5.94 13.58 -4.90
C SER A 184 -7.05 13.65 -5.96
N GLN A 185 -6.93 12.84 -7.00
CA GLN A 185 -7.91 12.70 -8.10
C GLN A 185 -8.28 11.22 -8.21
N PRO A 186 -9.24 10.74 -7.40
CA PRO A 186 -9.54 9.31 -7.29
C PRO A 186 -10.03 8.69 -8.61
N GLU A 187 -10.59 9.50 -9.51
CA GLU A 187 -10.98 9.07 -10.86
C GLU A 187 -9.80 8.57 -11.70
N LEU A 188 -8.59 9.13 -11.52
CA LEU A 188 -7.39 8.71 -12.25
C LEU A 188 -6.81 7.37 -11.75
N THR A 189 -7.23 6.92 -10.57
CA THR A 189 -6.79 5.66 -9.98
C THR A 189 -7.95 4.67 -9.77
N ALA A 190 -9.11 4.95 -10.34
CA ALA A 190 -10.31 4.13 -10.20
C ALA A 190 -10.14 2.71 -10.79
N ASP A 191 -9.58 2.61 -12.00
CA ASP A 191 -9.32 1.32 -12.64
C ASP A 191 -8.30 0.49 -11.84
N LEU A 192 -7.23 1.13 -11.39
CA LEU A 192 -6.25 0.48 -10.51
C LEU A 192 -6.87 -0.03 -9.21
N ALA A 193 -7.75 0.75 -8.59
CA ALA A 193 -8.45 0.33 -7.38
C ALA A 193 -9.34 -0.90 -7.64
N LYS A 194 -10.03 -0.94 -8.78
CA LYS A 194 -10.81 -2.10 -9.20
C LYS A 194 -9.94 -3.34 -9.39
N GLU A 195 -8.81 -3.20 -10.10
CA GLU A 195 -7.86 -4.30 -10.32
C GLU A 195 -7.29 -4.82 -9.00
N ILE A 196 -6.94 -3.93 -8.05
CA ILE A 196 -6.46 -4.33 -6.71
C ILE A 196 -7.53 -5.17 -5.98
N ILE A 197 -8.79 -4.77 -6.01
CA ILE A 197 -9.89 -5.53 -5.39
C ILE A 197 -10.02 -6.90 -6.05
N GLU A 198 -9.97 -6.97 -7.37
CA GLU A 198 -10.07 -8.22 -8.12
C GLU A 198 -8.90 -9.18 -7.82
N HIS A 199 -7.65 -8.71 -7.86
CA HIS A 199 -6.47 -9.50 -7.54
C HIS A 199 -6.48 -9.99 -6.08
N ALA A 200 -6.84 -9.12 -5.12
CA ALA A 200 -6.95 -9.50 -3.71
C ALA A 200 -8.04 -10.56 -3.48
N THR A 201 -9.18 -10.46 -4.17
CA THR A 201 -10.28 -11.44 -4.08
C THR A 201 -9.91 -12.79 -4.70
N ARG A 202 -8.98 -12.83 -5.65
CA ARG A 202 -8.45 -14.07 -6.23
C ARG A 202 -7.31 -14.68 -5.41
N HIS A 203 -6.94 -14.05 -4.29
CA HIS A 203 -5.82 -14.45 -3.43
C HIS A 203 -4.48 -14.50 -4.17
N GLU A 204 -4.27 -13.58 -5.10
CA GLU A 204 -2.98 -13.42 -5.77
C GLU A 204 -1.94 -12.81 -4.81
N GLU A 205 -0.66 -13.13 -5.02
CA GLU A 205 0.41 -12.72 -4.09
C GLU A 205 1.12 -11.44 -4.52
N LEU A 206 1.11 -11.14 -5.82
CA LEU A 206 1.82 -10.00 -6.39
C LEU A 206 1.05 -9.39 -7.55
N TYR A 207 0.89 -8.07 -7.51
CA TYR A 207 0.40 -7.27 -8.61
C TYR A 207 1.32 -6.06 -8.86
N ILE A 208 1.92 -6.00 -10.03
CA ILE A 208 2.71 -4.86 -10.52
C ILE A 208 1.95 -4.24 -11.68
N PRO A 209 1.27 -3.12 -11.50
CA PRO A 209 0.60 -2.42 -12.61
C PRO A 209 1.58 -2.08 -13.73
N GLN A 210 1.18 -2.31 -14.99
CA GLN A 210 2.01 -2.09 -16.18
C GLN A 210 3.30 -2.98 -16.19
N TYR A 211 3.21 -4.20 -15.64
CA TYR A 211 4.37 -5.09 -15.59
C TYR A 211 4.94 -5.38 -16.98
N GLU A 212 4.12 -5.86 -17.90
CA GLU A 212 4.58 -6.25 -19.25
C GLU A 212 5.06 -5.05 -20.08
N GLU A 213 4.39 -3.88 -19.92
CA GLU A 213 4.67 -2.69 -20.73
C GLU A 213 5.89 -1.90 -20.23
N VAL A 214 6.18 -1.95 -18.92
CA VAL A 214 7.18 -1.07 -18.30
C VAL A 214 8.12 -1.82 -17.36
N PHE A 215 7.59 -2.52 -16.34
CA PHE A 215 8.40 -2.92 -15.20
C PHE A 215 9.17 -4.21 -15.42
N LYS A 216 8.78 -5.05 -16.36
CA LYS A 216 9.52 -6.25 -16.74
C LYS A 216 10.95 -5.92 -17.18
N ASP A 217 11.10 -4.97 -18.10
CA ASP A 217 12.41 -4.53 -18.57
C ASP A 217 13.19 -3.77 -17.49
N VAL A 218 12.50 -2.98 -16.68
CA VAL A 218 13.12 -2.24 -15.56
C VAL A 218 13.73 -3.20 -14.54
N ILE A 219 12.98 -4.23 -14.14
CA ILE A 219 13.45 -5.25 -13.19
C ILE A 219 14.59 -6.06 -13.80
N ALA A 220 14.48 -6.51 -15.05
CA ALA A 220 15.52 -7.27 -15.74
C ALA A 220 16.85 -6.49 -15.84
N ARG A 221 16.77 -5.18 -16.12
CA ARG A 221 17.97 -4.31 -16.13
C ARG A 221 18.59 -4.16 -14.74
N TYR A 222 17.78 -4.06 -13.71
CA TYR A 222 18.26 -4.02 -12.32
C TYR A 222 18.94 -5.33 -11.92
N GLU A 223 18.34 -6.47 -12.24
CA GLU A 223 18.88 -7.80 -11.94
C GLU A 223 20.19 -8.06 -12.68
N ALA A 224 20.32 -7.57 -13.91
CA ALA A 224 21.53 -7.70 -14.71
C ALA A 224 22.71 -6.89 -14.14
N ASP A 225 22.50 -5.67 -13.64
CA ASP A 225 23.52 -4.83 -13.02
C ASP A 225 22.87 -3.77 -12.11
N ALA A 226 22.67 -4.12 -10.85
CA ALA A 226 22.04 -3.24 -9.85
C ALA A 226 22.80 -1.93 -9.62
N HIS A 227 24.14 -1.95 -9.72
CA HIS A 227 24.96 -0.74 -9.53
C HIS A 227 24.78 0.25 -10.71
N LYS A 228 24.94 -0.24 -11.92
CA LYS A 228 24.75 0.55 -13.15
C LYS A 228 23.34 1.13 -13.20
N PHE A 229 22.33 0.30 -12.95
CA PHE A 229 20.93 0.72 -12.86
C PHE A 229 20.74 1.85 -11.83
N GLY A 230 21.35 1.70 -10.64
CA GLY A 230 21.30 2.72 -9.59
C GLY A 230 21.90 4.06 -10.03
N VAL A 231 23.06 4.05 -10.69
CA VAL A 231 23.70 5.26 -11.22
C VAL A 231 22.81 5.94 -12.28
N GLU A 232 22.26 5.18 -13.22
CA GLU A 232 21.34 5.70 -14.24
C GLU A 232 20.07 6.30 -13.62
N SER A 233 19.48 5.61 -12.63
CA SER A 233 18.30 6.06 -11.89
C SER A 233 18.56 7.37 -11.12
N TYR A 234 19.75 7.51 -10.52
CA TYR A 234 20.15 8.74 -9.83
C TYR A 234 20.15 9.93 -10.79
N TRP A 235 20.84 9.82 -11.93
CA TRP A 235 20.93 10.89 -12.90
C TRP A 235 19.59 11.22 -13.54
N TYR A 236 18.77 10.21 -13.83
CA TYR A 236 17.41 10.43 -14.32
C TYR A 236 16.57 11.28 -13.35
N LYS A 237 16.57 10.95 -12.06
CA LYS A 237 15.81 11.69 -11.05
C LYS A 237 16.34 13.11 -10.86
N LYS A 238 17.64 13.27 -10.78
CA LYS A 238 18.29 14.58 -10.64
C LYS A 238 17.98 15.50 -11.84
N ASN A 239 18.06 14.98 -13.05
CA ASN A 239 17.85 15.78 -14.27
C ASN A 239 16.37 16.05 -14.57
N SER A 240 15.46 15.27 -14.01
CA SER A 240 14.00 15.45 -14.18
C SER A 240 13.40 16.51 -13.24
N GLY A 241 14.21 17.19 -12.43
CA GLY A 241 13.74 18.20 -11.46
C GLY A 241 12.90 17.64 -10.31
N ARG A 242 13.01 16.35 -10.04
CA ARG A 242 12.24 15.66 -8.97
C ARG A 242 12.97 15.65 -7.62
N ALA A 243 14.24 16.07 -7.58
CA ALA A 243 15.09 16.12 -6.38
C ALA A 243 15.80 17.46 -6.25
#